data_256ac58ee31eebb77239ab1bb52f1aad
#
_entry.id   256ac58ee31eebb77239ab1bb52f1aad
#
_cell.length_a   1.000
_cell.length_b   1.000
_cell.length_c   1.000
_cell.angle_alpha   90.00
_cell.angle_beta   90.00
_cell.angle_gamma   90.00
#
_symmetry.space_group_name_H-M   'P 1'
#
loop_
_entity.id
_entity.type
_entity.pdbx_description
1 polymer ?
#
loop_
_entity_poly.entity_id
_entity_poly.type
_entity_poly.pdbx_seq_one_letter_code
_entity_poly.pdbx_strand_id
1 'polypeptide(L)'
;MQVINYFESNRQAHWLEEIKRSDWSAGAFLSDLIRKGAFFDAVGAESKVLLLTEGDELISYCTYAEKDDIQPTELTPWMGFVYTFPEHRGHRYVGKLFDEIERIAKEDGTPEVYISTNHIGLYEKYGCECDILPPPRQIVLRWGASRSTALTS
;
A
#
# COMPACT_ATOMS: atom_id res chain seq x y z
N MET A 1 15.96 1.50 -9.03
CA MET A 1 14.61 1.59 -8.46
C MET A 1 14.60 2.32 -7.15
N GLN A 2 13.58 3.13 -6.93
CA GLN A 2 13.42 3.85 -5.67
C GLN A 2 11.94 3.93 -5.31
N VAL A 3 11.66 4.10 -4.00
CA VAL A 3 10.31 4.36 -3.50
C VAL A 3 10.21 5.83 -3.16
N ILE A 4 9.19 6.51 -3.70
CA ILE A 4 8.93 7.91 -3.43
C ILE A 4 7.51 8.09 -2.90
N ASN A 5 7.27 9.17 -2.16
CA ASN A 5 5.93 9.58 -1.77
C ASN A 5 5.38 10.53 -2.83
N TYR A 6 4.24 10.19 -3.42
CA TYR A 6 3.59 11.00 -4.45
C TYR A 6 3.47 12.47 -4.04
N PHE A 7 3.04 12.72 -2.79
CA PHE A 7 2.76 14.09 -2.33
C PHE A 7 4.00 14.92 -2.08
N GLU A 8 5.17 14.28 -2.02
CA GLU A 8 6.46 14.97 -1.88
C GLU A 8 7.15 15.15 -3.23
N SER A 9 6.61 14.58 -4.28
CA SER A 9 7.19 14.66 -5.63
C SER A 9 6.89 16.01 -6.27
N ASN A 10 7.84 16.52 -7.05
CA ASN A 10 7.63 17.69 -7.93
C ASN A 10 7.09 17.29 -9.31
N ARG A 11 6.81 16.00 -9.54
CA ARG A 11 6.30 15.47 -10.81
C ARG A 11 4.95 14.81 -10.64
N GLN A 12 4.09 15.38 -9.82
CA GLN A 12 2.80 14.77 -9.47
C GLN A 12 1.92 14.52 -10.69
N ALA A 13 1.89 15.44 -11.66
CA ALA A 13 1.08 15.26 -12.86
C ALA A 13 1.52 14.02 -13.66
N HIS A 14 2.81 13.80 -13.78
CA HIS A 14 3.36 12.62 -14.45
C HIS A 14 2.97 11.34 -13.73
N TRP A 15 3.17 11.30 -12.42
CA TRP A 15 2.87 10.09 -11.64
C TRP A 15 1.38 9.80 -11.57
N LEU A 16 0.54 10.83 -11.57
CA LEU A 16 -0.91 10.63 -11.60
C LEU A 16 -1.35 9.94 -12.89
N GLU A 17 -0.78 10.36 -14.04
CA GLU A 17 -1.04 9.71 -15.31
C GLU A 17 -0.54 8.26 -15.31
N GLU A 18 0.60 7.99 -14.67
CA GLU A 18 1.10 6.62 -14.53
C GLU A 18 0.17 5.75 -13.69
N ILE A 19 -0.39 6.27 -12.59
CA ILE A 19 -1.37 5.54 -11.78
C ILE A 19 -2.63 5.26 -12.61
N LYS A 20 -3.11 6.24 -13.37
CA LYS A 20 -4.28 6.08 -14.24
C LYS A 20 -4.08 5.02 -15.32
N ARG A 21 -2.84 4.79 -15.73
CA ARG A 21 -2.51 3.78 -16.73
C ARG A 21 -2.78 2.35 -16.23
N SER A 22 -2.90 2.14 -14.90
CA SER A 22 -3.18 0.82 -14.36
C SER A 22 -4.57 0.34 -14.78
N ASP A 23 -4.65 -0.88 -15.31
CA ASP A 23 -5.90 -1.50 -15.72
C ASP A 23 -6.56 -2.16 -14.50
N TRP A 24 -7.08 -1.33 -13.62
CA TRP A 24 -7.60 -1.76 -12.33
C TRP A 24 -8.57 -0.71 -11.79
N SER A 25 -9.79 -1.15 -11.44
CA SER A 25 -10.84 -0.23 -10.97
C SER A 25 -10.45 0.54 -9.72
N ALA A 26 -9.76 -0.11 -8.78
CA ALA A 26 -9.30 0.56 -7.56
C ALA A 26 -8.22 1.60 -7.87
N GLY A 27 -7.38 1.36 -8.89
CA GLY A 27 -6.40 2.35 -9.35
C GLY A 27 -7.06 3.57 -9.95
N ALA A 28 -8.14 3.38 -10.73
CA ALA A 28 -8.93 4.48 -11.25
C ALA A 28 -9.56 5.30 -10.12
N PHE A 29 -10.08 4.61 -9.11
CA PHE A 29 -10.66 5.26 -7.92
C PHE A 29 -9.60 6.07 -7.17
N LEU A 30 -8.42 5.49 -6.96
CA LEU A 30 -7.32 6.19 -6.30
C LEU A 30 -6.92 7.45 -7.05
N SER A 31 -6.75 7.37 -8.37
CA SER A 31 -6.37 8.52 -9.18
C SER A 31 -7.45 9.62 -9.12
N ASP A 32 -8.72 9.24 -9.09
CA ASP A 32 -9.82 10.19 -8.92
C ASP A 32 -9.78 10.89 -7.56
N LEU A 33 -9.53 10.15 -6.49
CA LEU A 33 -9.40 10.72 -5.14
C LEU A 33 -8.28 11.76 -5.11
N ILE A 34 -7.14 11.43 -5.70
CA ILE A 34 -6.00 12.36 -5.74
C ILE A 34 -6.34 13.59 -6.57
N ARG A 35 -6.89 13.39 -7.76
CA ARG A 35 -7.23 14.47 -8.69
C ARG A 35 -8.22 15.46 -8.11
N LYS A 36 -9.20 14.96 -7.35
CA LYS A 36 -10.26 15.78 -6.75
C LYS A 36 -9.84 16.42 -5.43
N GLY A 37 -8.65 16.08 -4.93
CA GLY A 37 -8.20 16.56 -3.62
C GLY A 37 -8.94 15.91 -2.46
N ALA A 38 -9.53 14.73 -2.66
CA ALA A 38 -10.35 14.02 -1.68
C ALA A 38 -9.61 12.88 -0.99
N PHE A 39 -8.35 12.63 -1.33
CA PHE A 39 -7.62 11.48 -0.84
C PHE A 39 -7.52 11.49 0.70
N PHE A 40 -7.05 12.59 1.27
CA PHE A 40 -6.84 12.68 2.72
C PHE A 40 -8.16 12.63 3.49
N ASP A 41 -9.24 13.17 2.92
CA ASP A 41 -10.57 13.09 3.55
C ASP A 41 -11.07 11.64 3.58
N ALA A 42 -10.72 10.85 2.56
CA ALA A 42 -11.17 9.47 2.46
C ALA A 42 -10.39 8.53 3.37
N VAL A 43 -9.08 8.71 3.50
CA VAL A 43 -8.20 7.71 4.15
C VAL A 43 -7.43 8.24 5.35
N GLY A 44 -7.45 9.54 5.61
CA GLY A 44 -6.80 10.15 6.76
C GLY A 44 -5.69 11.12 6.39
N ALA A 45 -5.48 12.13 7.25
CA ALA A 45 -4.60 13.27 6.97
C ALA A 45 -3.11 12.90 6.89
N GLU A 46 -2.69 11.86 7.60
CA GLU A 46 -1.28 11.44 7.64
C GLU A 46 -0.96 10.34 6.62
N SER A 47 -1.87 10.11 5.67
CA SER A 47 -1.73 9.04 4.70
C SER A 47 -0.75 9.38 3.58
N LYS A 48 -0.20 8.34 2.94
CA LYS A 48 0.80 8.47 1.88
C LYS A 48 0.44 7.60 0.68
N VAL A 49 0.86 8.03 -0.50
CA VAL A 49 0.84 7.20 -1.71
C VAL A 49 2.30 6.92 -2.06
N LEU A 50 2.68 5.65 -1.97
CA LEU A 50 4.05 5.20 -2.19
C LEU A 50 4.18 4.63 -3.59
N LEU A 51 5.17 5.11 -4.32
CA LEU A 51 5.42 4.73 -5.71
C LEU A 51 6.79 4.09 -5.82
N LEU A 52 6.84 2.87 -6.37
CA LEU A 52 8.10 2.24 -6.74
C LEU A 52 8.36 2.60 -8.20
N THR A 53 9.47 3.31 -8.44
CA THR A 53 9.77 3.87 -9.75
C THR A 53 11.14 3.42 -10.26
N GLU A 54 11.26 3.36 -11.58
CA GLU A 54 12.54 3.19 -12.28
C GLU A 54 12.58 4.24 -13.37
N GLY A 55 13.40 5.28 -13.19
CA GLY A 55 13.38 6.41 -14.10
C GLY A 55 12.01 7.09 -14.13
N ASP A 56 11.42 7.19 -15.30
CA ASP A 56 10.10 7.79 -15.50
C ASP A 56 8.96 6.78 -15.43
N GLU A 57 9.28 5.52 -15.18
CA GLU A 57 8.29 4.44 -15.18
C GLU A 57 7.84 4.10 -13.79
N LEU A 58 6.52 3.95 -13.60
CA LEU A 58 5.94 3.44 -12.38
C LEU A 58 5.86 1.92 -12.46
N ILE A 59 6.48 1.25 -11.49
CA ILE A 59 6.57 -0.21 -11.45
C ILE A 59 5.44 -0.80 -10.60
N SER A 60 5.23 -0.20 -9.42
CA SER A 60 4.26 -0.67 -8.44
C SER A 60 3.90 0.48 -7.52
N TYR A 61 2.72 0.41 -6.90
CA TYR A 61 2.31 1.44 -5.94
C TYR A 61 1.44 0.86 -4.85
N CYS A 62 1.30 1.61 -3.77
CA CYS A 62 0.38 1.30 -2.69
C CYS A 62 0.08 2.58 -1.90
N THR A 63 -0.86 2.48 -0.97
CA THR A 63 -1.09 3.52 0.03
C THR A 63 -0.64 3.03 1.40
N TYR A 64 -0.23 3.97 2.24
CA TYR A 64 -0.04 3.78 3.67
C TYR A 64 -0.96 4.77 4.35
N ALA A 65 -2.04 4.29 4.96
CA ALA A 65 -3.18 5.12 5.29
C ALA A 65 -3.76 4.80 6.66
N GLU A 66 -4.44 5.79 7.26
CA GLU A 66 -5.11 5.59 8.54
C GLU A 66 -6.33 4.68 8.40
N LYS A 67 -7.00 4.70 7.24
CA LYS A 67 -8.23 3.93 6.98
C LYS A 67 -8.11 3.16 5.68
N ASP A 68 -8.90 2.11 5.58
CA ASP A 68 -9.05 1.33 4.35
C ASP A 68 -10.54 1.03 4.14
N ASP A 69 -10.87 0.10 3.24
CA ASP A 69 -12.25 -0.23 2.92
C ASP A 69 -13.00 -0.94 4.05
N ILE A 70 -12.28 -1.47 5.03
CA ILE A 70 -12.89 -2.08 6.21
C ILE A 70 -13.18 -1.01 7.26
N GLN A 71 -14.44 -0.62 7.36
CA GLN A 71 -14.89 0.38 8.33
C GLN A 71 -16.28 0.03 8.87
N PRO A 72 -16.60 0.37 10.14
CA PRO A 72 -15.72 0.98 11.14
C PRO A 72 -14.77 -0.04 11.79
N THR A 73 -13.55 0.39 12.10
CA THR A 73 -12.58 -0.41 12.84
C THR A 73 -11.60 0.52 13.56
N GLU A 74 -11.02 0.01 14.66
CA GLU A 74 -9.95 0.70 15.36
C GLU A 74 -8.57 0.34 14.82
N LEU A 75 -8.50 -0.63 13.91
CA LEU A 75 -7.23 -1.04 13.33
C LEU A 75 -6.67 0.06 12.44
N THR A 76 -5.40 0.37 12.63
CA THR A 76 -4.69 1.39 11.87
C THR A 76 -3.18 1.22 12.12
N PRO A 77 -2.28 1.59 11.19
CA PRO A 77 -2.54 2.01 9.81
C PRO A 77 -2.69 0.84 8.85
N TRP A 78 -3.03 1.16 7.60
CA TRP A 78 -3.32 0.18 6.55
C TRP A 78 -2.41 0.37 5.35
N MET A 79 -1.96 -0.74 4.78
CA MET A 79 -1.40 -0.78 3.43
C MET A 79 -2.55 -1.14 2.48
N GLY A 80 -2.84 -0.28 1.53
CA GLY A 80 -3.95 -0.47 0.60
C GLY A 80 -3.57 -0.13 -0.83
N PHE A 81 -4.51 -0.32 -1.75
CA PHE A 81 -4.32 -0.01 -3.16
C PHE A 81 -3.03 -0.59 -3.74
N VAL A 82 -2.71 -1.84 -3.37
CA VAL A 82 -1.46 -2.49 -3.79
C VAL A 82 -1.60 -2.97 -5.23
N TYR A 83 -0.74 -2.48 -6.12
CA TYR A 83 -0.76 -2.84 -7.53
C TYR A 83 0.65 -2.88 -8.10
N THR A 84 0.92 -3.90 -8.91
CA THR A 84 2.14 -4.00 -9.71
C THR A 84 1.72 -4.13 -11.16
N PHE A 85 2.29 -3.30 -12.04
CA PHE A 85 1.98 -3.36 -13.46
C PHE A 85 2.33 -4.74 -14.03
N PRO A 86 1.50 -5.28 -14.96
CA PRO A 86 1.65 -6.66 -15.42
C PRO A 86 3.05 -7.02 -15.92
N GLU A 87 3.71 -6.11 -16.64
CA GLU A 87 5.05 -6.33 -17.19
C GLU A 87 6.15 -6.46 -16.13
N HIS A 88 5.82 -6.10 -14.88
CA HIS A 88 6.77 -6.14 -13.76
C HIS A 88 6.43 -7.19 -12.71
N ARG A 89 5.38 -7.98 -12.94
CA ARG A 89 4.97 -9.03 -11.99
C ARG A 89 5.95 -10.20 -12.00
N GLY A 90 5.97 -10.95 -10.89
CA GLY A 90 6.82 -12.13 -10.76
C GLY A 90 8.23 -11.85 -10.25
N HIS A 91 8.54 -10.61 -9.90
CA HIS A 91 9.87 -10.19 -9.41
C HIS A 91 9.88 -9.81 -7.94
N ARG A 92 8.74 -9.95 -7.25
CA ARG A 92 8.58 -9.57 -5.84
C ARG A 92 8.90 -8.10 -5.56
N TYR A 93 8.64 -7.23 -6.54
CA TYR A 93 8.92 -5.80 -6.37
C TYR A 93 8.08 -5.16 -5.27
N VAL A 94 6.90 -5.70 -4.97
CA VAL A 94 6.07 -5.20 -3.86
C VAL A 94 6.82 -5.29 -2.51
N GLY A 95 7.80 -6.17 -2.38
CA GLY A 95 8.65 -6.25 -1.20
C GLY A 95 9.37 -4.95 -0.90
N LYS A 96 9.72 -4.17 -1.92
CA LYS A 96 10.34 -2.86 -1.74
C LYS A 96 9.38 -1.86 -1.11
N LEU A 97 8.09 -1.96 -1.43
CA LEU A 97 7.05 -1.15 -0.79
C LEU A 97 6.87 -1.57 0.68
N PHE A 98 6.89 -2.87 0.97
CA PHE A 98 6.85 -3.36 2.34
C PHE A 98 8.03 -2.83 3.16
N ASP A 99 9.22 -2.85 2.58
CA ASP A 99 10.43 -2.36 3.27
C ASP A 99 10.29 -0.88 3.62
N GLU A 100 9.76 -0.08 2.71
CA GLU A 100 9.55 1.35 2.95
C GLU A 100 8.50 1.59 4.04
N ILE A 101 7.39 0.84 4.00
CA ILE A 101 6.35 0.96 5.03
C ILE A 101 6.91 0.53 6.40
N GLU A 102 7.73 -0.52 6.43
CA GLU A 102 8.39 -0.93 7.67
C GLU A 102 9.27 0.17 8.24
N ARG A 103 10.03 0.84 7.38
CA ARG A 103 10.88 1.96 7.79
C ARG A 103 10.03 3.10 8.38
N ILE A 104 8.96 3.48 7.68
CA ILE A 104 8.06 4.55 8.13
C ILE A 104 7.40 4.18 9.46
N ALA A 105 6.91 2.95 9.57
CA ALA A 105 6.25 2.49 10.79
C ALA A 105 7.18 2.50 11.99
N LYS A 106 8.44 2.10 11.79
CA LYS A 106 9.45 2.15 12.86
C LYS A 106 9.73 3.58 13.29
N GLU A 107 9.85 4.51 12.35
CA GLU A 107 10.04 5.92 12.67
C GLU A 107 8.87 6.49 13.46
N ASP A 108 7.65 6.08 13.12
CA ASP A 108 6.44 6.55 13.78
C ASP A 108 6.15 5.84 15.10
N GLY A 109 6.92 4.80 15.43
CA GLY A 109 6.65 3.99 16.61
C GLY A 109 5.41 3.12 16.47
N THR A 110 4.98 2.82 15.26
CA THR A 110 3.80 2.02 14.96
C THR A 110 4.16 0.53 15.01
N PRO A 111 3.52 -0.26 15.90
CA PRO A 111 3.92 -1.67 16.07
C PRO A 111 3.39 -2.61 15.00
N GLU A 112 2.26 -2.30 14.37
CA GLU A 112 1.60 -3.20 13.42
C GLU A 112 0.99 -2.42 12.27
N VAL A 113 0.97 -3.06 11.09
CA VAL A 113 0.33 -2.54 9.87
C VAL A 113 -0.63 -3.61 9.36
N TYR A 114 -1.77 -3.20 8.82
CA TYR A 114 -2.84 -4.09 8.41
C TYR A 114 -3.05 -4.01 6.90
N ILE A 115 -3.48 -5.13 6.30
CA ILE A 115 -3.80 -5.22 4.87
C ILE A 115 -5.14 -5.93 4.72
N SER A 116 -6.07 -5.31 4.01
CA SER A 116 -7.31 -5.97 3.60
C SER A 116 -7.08 -6.62 2.24
N THR A 117 -7.39 -7.91 2.11
CA THR A 117 -7.16 -8.62 0.85
C THR A 117 -8.07 -9.84 0.74
N ASN A 118 -8.32 -10.26 -0.51
CA ASN A 118 -8.95 -11.55 -0.82
C ASN A 118 -7.93 -12.62 -1.20
N HIS A 119 -6.65 -12.28 -1.21
CA HIS A 119 -5.57 -13.19 -1.60
C HIS A 119 -4.96 -13.86 -0.37
N ILE A 120 -5.12 -15.18 -0.26
CA ILE A 120 -4.50 -15.98 0.79
C ILE A 120 -3.16 -16.50 0.26
N GLY A 121 -2.11 -16.41 1.09
CA GLY A 121 -0.79 -16.93 0.74
C GLY A 121 0.14 -15.93 0.06
N LEU A 122 -0.40 -14.84 -0.50
CA LEU A 122 0.41 -13.85 -1.20
C LEU A 122 1.26 -13.02 -0.23
N TYR A 123 0.63 -12.48 0.80
CA TYR A 123 1.30 -11.56 1.74
C TYR A 123 1.94 -12.27 2.91
N GLU A 124 1.54 -13.52 3.21
CA GLU A 124 2.14 -14.29 4.30
C GLU A 124 3.63 -14.53 4.06
N LYS A 125 4.05 -14.63 2.81
CA LYS A 125 5.47 -14.76 2.48
C LYS A 125 6.30 -13.52 2.80
N TYR A 126 5.64 -12.39 3.09
CA TYR A 126 6.29 -11.18 3.58
C TYR A 126 6.21 -11.03 5.09
N GLY A 127 5.78 -12.07 5.80
CA GLY A 127 5.72 -12.09 7.26
C GLY A 127 4.38 -11.63 7.84
N CYS A 128 3.32 -11.59 7.01
CA CYS A 128 2.00 -11.20 7.47
C CYS A 128 1.27 -12.36 8.15
N GLU A 129 0.53 -12.06 9.21
CA GLU A 129 -0.34 -13.00 9.90
C GLU A 129 -1.80 -12.74 9.50
N CYS A 130 -2.56 -13.81 9.31
CA CYS A 130 -3.93 -13.72 8.83
C CYS A 130 -4.94 -13.69 9.98
N ASP A 131 -5.81 -12.68 9.98
CA ASP A 131 -7.00 -12.61 10.83
C ASP A 131 -8.24 -12.55 9.94
N ILE A 132 -9.32 -13.19 10.37
CA ILE A 132 -10.60 -13.17 9.66
C ILE A 132 -11.58 -12.37 10.51
N LEU A 133 -12.08 -11.25 9.97
CA LEU A 133 -13.05 -10.41 10.65
C LEU A 133 -14.48 -10.94 10.47
N PRO A 134 -15.41 -10.63 11.41
CA PRO A 134 -16.81 -10.99 11.27
C PRO A 134 -17.47 -10.42 10.01
N PRO A 135 -18.68 -10.92 9.64
CA PRO A 135 -19.35 -10.50 8.40
C PRO A 135 -19.51 -8.99 8.26
N PRO A 136 -19.39 -8.45 7.01
CA PRO A 136 -19.00 -9.22 5.84
C PRO A 136 -17.59 -9.76 5.98
N ARG A 137 -17.38 -11.02 5.60
CA ARG A 137 -16.07 -11.67 5.78
C ARG A 137 -15.03 -10.95 4.95
N GLN A 138 -14.01 -10.47 5.63
CA GLN A 138 -12.83 -9.88 5.00
C GLN A 138 -11.59 -10.42 5.67
N ILE A 139 -10.60 -10.72 4.86
CA ILE A 139 -9.32 -11.21 5.35
C ILE A 139 -8.47 -9.99 5.64
N VAL A 140 -8.05 -9.84 6.90
CA VAL A 140 -7.15 -8.80 7.34
C VAL A 140 -5.82 -9.44 7.64
N LEU A 141 -4.78 -8.99 6.96
CA LEU A 141 -3.42 -9.41 7.25
C LEU A 141 -2.75 -8.36 8.12
N ARG A 142 -2.00 -8.84 9.08
CA ARG A 142 -1.30 -8.03 10.05
C ARG A 142 0.17 -8.39 10.01
N TRP A 143 1.02 -7.38 10.03
CA TRP A 143 2.45 -7.65 10.13
C TRP A 143 3.10 -6.63 11.07
N GLY A 144 4.09 -7.10 11.85
CA GLY A 144 4.82 -6.25 12.76
C GLY A 144 5.89 -5.41 12.03
N ALA A 145 6.21 -4.25 12.59
CA ALA A 145 7.23 -3.37 12.04
C ALA A 145 8.64 -3.98 12.04
N SER A 146 8.82 -5.15 12.66
CA SER A 146 10.10 -5.87 12.68
C SER A 146 10.02 -7.20 11.92
N ARG A 147 9.21 -7.28 10.87
CA ARG A 147 8.96 -8.50 10.11
C ARG A 147 10.18 -9.05 9.35
N SER A 148 11.22 -8.25 9.19
CA SER A 148 12.41 -8.65 8.43
C SER A 148 13.01 -9.98 8.89
N THR A 149 12.86 -10.31 10.18
CA THR A 149 13.31 -11.59 10.72
C THR A 149 12.54 -12.77 10.14
N ALA A 150 11.24 -12.59 9.89
CA ALA A 150 10.40 -13.63 9.30
C ALA A 150 10.76 -13.91 7.84
N LEU A 151 11.24 -12.92 7.12
CA LEU A 151 11.60 -13.07 5.71
C LEU A 151 12.94 -13.78 5.49
N THR A 152 13.78 -13.82 6.50
CA THR A 152 15.10 -14.46 6.42
C THR A 152 15.05 -15.94 6.79
N SER A 153 13.98 -16.41 7.33
CA SER A 153 13.78 -17.81 7.72
C SER A 153 13.09 -18.67 6.62
#